data_1a0e3bf04cbf1eae80f99065dd569ca4
#
_entry.id   1a0e3bf04cbf1eae80f99065dd569ca4
#
_cell.length_a   1.000
_cell.length_b   1.000
_cell.length_c   1.000
_cell.angle_alpha   90.00
_cell.angle_beta   90.00
_cell.angle_gamma   90.00
#
_symmetry.space_group_name_H-M   'P 1'
#
loop_
_entity.id
_entity.type
_entity.pdbx_description
1 polymer ?
#
loop_
_entity_poly.entity_id
_entity_poly.type
_entity_poly.pdbx_seq_one_letter_code
_entity_poly.pdbx_strand_id
1 'polypeptide(L)'
;MYLLSNSQMKEVERIAIEDKKVPSLILMENAAIGATDVILSYKPKSVIIFAGKGNNGGDGLAIARMLMANSIKTKIVFIGEKEKSTKDCKTNLEILENYNSDIIYDTESINILDYDIVVDALIGTGLTRRLNEKYINLVNIINKGKFIVSIDCPTGVDSNSGNDYGIAVNANVTVTFHLPKIGLLLYPAYLHIGKLIVKNIGIPYIDDFKTFTLDNPIDLMPKRPKNSNKGTYGKAMFVSGCDTMSGAAVINGTSAYRVGCGLVNICSTQHTINVIHNTLPEAVTTNRDNINLSYSNVIAIGSGLGISEESKNIVEYVLKNAKCPVIADADALNIIAENDELKNYTSAITPHLKEMSRLTGKSVEYIKENIIETAKEYAKKYNTVVVLKDTHSVIASPNGYICINTTGTSAMSKGGSGDSLTGVITGLIAQGVNVYDACCLGAYINGKAGEIAEKKTSKYSVLALDISNCIGDVLRELSENL
;
A
#
# COMPACT_ATOMS: atom_id res chain seq x y z
N MET A 1 -1.37 5.12 -9.75
CA MET A 1 -1.88 6.38 -9.12
C MET A 1 -0.85 6.96 -8.17
N TYR A 2 -0.53 8.28 -8.26
CA TYR A 2 0.39 8.94 -7.32
C TYR A 2 -0.28 9.24 -5.98
N LEU A 3 0.55 9.35 -4.94
CA LEU A 3 0.15 9.61 -3.56
C LEU A 3 0.93 10.81 -3.03
N LEU A 4 0.28 11.66 -2.23
CA LEU A 4 0.88 12.87 -1.68
C LEU A 4 1.06 12.82 -0.17
N SER A 5 2.16 13.37 0.31
CA SER A 5 2.27 13.80 1.70
C SER A 5 1.47 15.10 1.92
N ASN A 6 1.18 15.42 3.18
CA ASN A 6 0.52 16.68 3.51
C ASN A 6 1.31 17.91 3.05
N SER A 7 2.64 17.86 3.11
CA SER A 7 3.49 18.94 2.64
C SER A 7 3.43 19.11 1.12
N GLN A 8 3.40 17.99 0.39
CA GLN A 8 3.25 18.02 -1.07
C GLN A 8 1.88 18.53 -1.48
N MET A 9 0.80 18.10 -0.82
CA MET A 9 -0.54 18.63 -1.11
C MET A 9 -0.64 20.14 -0.86
N LYS A 10 -0.10 20.63 0.27
CA LYS A 10 -0.03 22.06 0.56
C LYS A 10 0.76 22.84 -0.49
N GLU A 11 1.87 22.29 -0.98
CA GLU A 11 2.66 22.94 -2.02
C GLU A 11 1.92 22.97 -3.36
N VAL A 12 1.20 21.90 -3.72
CA VAL A 12 0.32 21.85 -4.90
C VAL A 12 -0.77 22.92 -4.83
N GLU A 13 -1.43 23.04 -3.67
CA GLU A 13 -2.44 24.08 -3.43
C GLU A 13 -1.82 25.48 -3.46
N ARG A 14 -0.65 25.70 -2.85
CA ARG A 14 0.07 26.98 -2.88
C ARG A 14 0.35 27.40 -4.31
N ILE A 15 0.92 26.51 -5.13
CA ILE A 15 1.19 26.77 -6.54
C ILE A 15 -0.09 27.15 -7.29
N ALA A 16 -1.17 26.40 -7.08
CA ALA A 16 -2.45 26.71 -7.72
C ALA A 16 -2.97 28.09 -7.32
N ILE A 17 -2.92 28.43 -6.03
CA ILE A 17 -3.48 29.68 -5.50
C ILE A 17 -2.57 30.87 -5.76
N GLU A 18 -1.28 30.75 -5.41
CA GLU A 18 -0.37 31.90 -5.44
C GLU A 18 0.23 32.12 -6.81
N ASP A 19 0.68 31.04 -7.51
CA ASP A 19 1.39 31.17 -8.78
C ASP A 19 0.41 31.17 -9.97
N LYS A 20 -0.62 30.29 -9.95
CA LYS A 20 -1.63 30.18 -11.02
C LYS A 20 -2.86 31.04 -10.79
N LYS A 21 -2.97 31.73 -9.64
CA LYS A 21 -4.04 32.68 -9.30
C LYS A 21 -5.44 32.06 -9.24
N VAL A 22 -5.54 30.76 -8.97
CA VAL A 22 -6.85 30.12 -8.72
C VAL A 22 -7.32 30.50 -7.32
N PRO A 23 -8.45 31.19 -7.15
CA PRO A 23 -8.98 31.51 -5.82
C PRO A 23 -9.22 30.25 -4.98
N SER A 24 -8.78 30.24 -3.72
CA SER A 24 -8.94 29.09 -2.81
C SER A 24 -10.40 28.66 -2.66
N LEU A 25 -11.33 29.63 -2.67
CA LEU A 25 -12.76 29.38 -2.61
C LEU A 25 -13.28 28.55 -3.80
N ILE A 26 -12.68 28.70 -5.00
CA ILE A 26 -13.02 27.87 -6.17
C ILE A 26 -12.60 26.43 -5.96
N LEU A 27 -11.41 26.20 -5.38
CA LEU A 27 -10.93 24.85 -5.08
C LEU A 27 -11.85 24.16 -4.05
N MET A 28 -12.24 24.90 -3.00
CA MET A 28 -13.20 24.44 -1.98
C MET A 28 -14.58 24.14 -2.58
N GLU A 29 -15.06 24.97 -3.50
CA GLU A 29 -16.35 24.76 -4.18
C GLU A 29 -16.31 23.49 -5.03
N ASN A 30 -15.21 23.27 -5.80
CA ASN A 30 -15.02 22.06 -6.59
C ASN A 30 -14.94 20.80 -5.71
N ALA A 31 -14.26 20.88 -4.56
CA ALA A 31 -14.20 19.81 -3.56
C ALA A 31 -15.60 19.47 -3.03
N ALA A 32 -16.36 20.50 -2.66
CA ALA A 32 -17.72 20.34 -2.16
C ALA A 32 -18.69 19.78 -3.21
N ILE A 33 -18.59 20.20 -4.48
CA ILE A 33 -19.36 19.61 -5.60
C ILE A 33 -19.06 18.12 -5.70
N GLY A 34 -17.76 17.75 -5.79
CA GLY A 34 -17.35 16.37 -5.92
C GLY A 34 -17.81 15.49 -4.76
N ALA A 35 -17.74 16.00 -3.52
CA ALA A 35 -18.19 15.26 -2.34
C ALA A 35 -19.73 15.18 -2.27
N THR A 36 -20.44 16.24 -2.64
CA THR A 36 -21.91 16.25 -2.70
C THR A 36 -22.43 15.23 -3.70
N ASP A 37 -21.83 15.12 -4.89
CA ASP A 37 -22.21 14.10 -5.89
C ASP A 37 -22.08 12.69 -5.33
N VAL A 38 -21.01 12.41 -4.56
CA VAL A 38 -20.84 11.13 -3.90
C VAL A 38 -21.95 10.90 -2.87
N ILE A 39 -22.24 11.87 -2.01
CA ILE A 39 -23.29 11.76 -0.99
C ILE A 39 -24.66 11.52 -1.67
N LEU A 40 -25.01 12.28 -2.69
CA LEU A 40 -26.28 12.16 -3.41
C LEU A 40 -26.44 10.82 -4.13
N SER A 41 -25.32 10.18 -4.54
CA SER A 41 -25.36 8.83 -5.16
C SER A 41 -25.94 7.77 -4.22
N TYR A 42 -25.89 7.97 -2.92
CA TYR A 42 -26.50 7.11 -1.89
C TYR A 42 -27.98 7.45 -1.59
N LYS A 43 -28.55 8.49 -2.24
CA LYS A 43 -29.96 8.89 -2.16
C LYS A 43 -30.46 9.14 -0.73
N PRO A 44 -29.74 9.91 0.11
CA PRO A 44 -30.20 10.20 1.48
C PRO A 44 -31.42 11.11 1.46
N LYS A 45 -32.27 11.00 2.49
CA LYS A 45 -33.35 11.95 2.78
C LYS A 45 -32.92 12.97 3.83
N SER A 46 -31.99 12.60 4.67
CA SER A 46 -31.49 13.44 5.78
C SER A 46 -29.99 13.26 5.98
N VAL A 47 -29.27 14.36 6.18
CA VAL A 47 -27.83 14.40 6.39
C VAL A 47 -27.51 15.29 7.59
N ILE A 48 -26.59 14.85 8.45
CA ILE A 48 -25.99 15.69 9.49
C ILE A 48 -24.50 15.84 9.21
N ILE A 49 -23.99 17.08 9.30
CA ILE A 49 -22.61 17.43 8.97
C ILE A 49 -21.91 17.97 10.20
N PHE A 50 -20.81 17.34 10.60
CA PHE A 50 -19.91 17.83 11.63
C PHE A 50 -18.79 18.62 10.98
N ALA A 51 -18.83 19.94 11.08
CA ALA A 51 -17.88 20.85 10.46
C ALA A 51 -16.93 21.47 11.50
N GLY A 52 -15.63 21.39 11.28
CA GLY A 52 -14.62 22.08 12.05
C GLY A 52 -14.42 23.52 11.57
N LYS A 53 -13.50 24.26 12.22
CA LYS A 53 -13.19 25.66 11.87
C LYS A 53 -12.12 25.82 10.78
N GLY A 54 -11.51 24.72 10.32
CA GLY A 54 -10.48 24.70 9.27
C GLY A 54 -11.07 24.60 7.86
N ASN A 55 -10.21 24.43 6.85
CA ASN A 55 -10.64 24.27 5.45
C ASN A 55 -11.55 23.06 5.26
N ASN A 56 -11.24 21.93 5.92
CA ASN A 56 -12.11 20.75 5.87
C ASN A 56 -13.53 21.04 6.38
N GLY A 57 -13.66 21.85 7.43
CA GLY A 57 -14.95 22.37 7.89
C GLY A 57 -15.63 23.28 6.86
N GLY A 58 -14.84 24.09 6.15
CA GLY A 58 -15.31 24.91 5.02
C GLY A 58 -15.90 24.05 3.88
N ASP A 59 -15.23 22.96 3.53
CA ASP A 59 -15.74 21.97 2.56
C ASP A 59 -17.08 21.39 3.05
N GLY A 60 -17.17 21.00 4.34
CA GLY A 60 -18.40 20.50 4.96
C GLY A 60 -19.55 21.51 4.93
N LEU A 61 -19.29 22.80 5.17
CA LEU A 61 -20.27 23.87 5.10
C LEU A 61 -20.75 24.12 3.66
N ALA A 62 -19.85 24.10 2.69
CA ALA A 62 -20.21 24.20 1.28
C ALA A 62 -21.06 23.00 0.81
N ILE A 63 -20.72 21.78 1.26
CA ILE A 63 -21.53 20.57 1.03
C ILE A 63 -22.94 20.74 1.63
N ALA A 64 -23.05 21.28 2.85
CA ALA A 64 -24.35 21.53 3.48
C ALA A 64 -25.25 22.41 2.60
N ARG A 65 -24.71 23.51 2.08
CA ARG A 65 -25.43 24.42 1.18
C ARG A 65 -25.91 23.70 -0.09
N MET A 66 -25.06 22.86 -0.68
CA MET A 66 -25.39 22.11 -1.89
C MET A 66 -26.45 21.04 -1.65
N LEU A 67 -26.40 20.34 -0.50
CA LEU A 67 -27.41 19.36 -0.12
C LEU A 67 -28.78 20.05 0.11
N MET A 68 -28.82 21.21 0.76
CA MET A 68 -30.03 22.01 0.93
C MET A 68 -30.61 22.43 -0.43
N ALA A 69 -29.77 22.89 -1.37
CA ALA A 69 -30.19 23.23 -2.73
C ALA A 69 -30.78 22.02 -3.50
N ASN A 70 -30.39 20.80 -3.13
CA ASN A 70 -30.97 19.55 -3.64
C ASN A 70 -32.15 19.03 -2.79
N SER A 71 -32.72 19.86 -1.94
CA SER A 71 -33.88 19.55 -1.09
C SER A 71 -33.63 18.41 -0.09
N ILE A 72 -32.38 18.17 0.30
CA ILE A 72 -32.02 17.20 1.35
C ILE A 72 -32.16 17.89 2.71
N LYS A 73 -32.86 17.25 3.66
CA LYS A 73 -32.92 17.73 5.05
C LYS A 73 -31.53 17.71 5.66
N THR A 74 -30.94 18.89 5.89
CA THR A 74 -29.53 19.00 6.32
C THR A 74 -29.47 19.72 7.66
N LYS A 75 -28.76 19.14 8.63
CA LYS A 75 -28.39 19.72 9.91
C LYS A 75 -26.90 19.91 10.00
N ILE A 76 -26.42 20.97 10.58
CA ILE A 76 -25.02 21.33 10.70
C ILE A 76 -24.64 21.43 12.16
N VAL A 77 -23.57 20.76 12.54
CA VAL A 77 -22.92 20.87 13.86
C VAL A 77 -21.58 21.56 13.65
N PHE A 78 -21.50 22.84 13.98
CA PHE A 78 -20.25 23.59 13.81
C PHE A 78 -19.42 23.57 15.09
N ILE A 79 -18.20 23.08 14.98
CA ILE A 79 -17.27 22.87 16.10
C ILE A 79 -16.12 23.87 16.03
N GLY A 80 -16.26 24.95 16.76
CA GLY A 80 -15.22 25.98 16.84
C GLY A 80 -15.79 27.36 17.08
N GLU A 81 -14.89 28.34 17.03
CA GLU A 81 -15.26 29.78 17.11
C GLU A 81 -15.17 30.35 15.69
N LYS A 82 -16.20 31.06 15.25
CA LYS A 82 -16.30 31.69 13.93
C LYS A 82 -15.10 32.61 13.66
N GLU A 83 -14.66 33.36 14.66
CA GLU A 83 -13.57 34.33 14.56
C GLU A 83 -12.23 33.68 14.31
N LYS A 84 -12.07 32.42 14.76
CA LYS A 84 -10.85 31.64 14.60
C LYS A 84 -10.90 30.68 13.38
N SER A 85 -11.93 30.82 12.54
CA SER A 85 -12.08 30.01 11.34
C SER A 85 -11.19 30.50 10.20
N THR A 86 -10.81 29.59 9.29
CA THR A 86 -10.14 29.98 8.04
C THR A 86 -11.08 30.87 7.22
N LYS A 87 -10.49 31.70 6.33
CA LYS A 87 -11.26 32.67 5.53
C LYS A 87 -12.40 32.02 4.75
N ASP A 88 -12.12 30.93 4.06
CA ASP A 88 -13.11 30.27 3.21
C ASP A 88 -14.17 29.50 4.03
N CYS A 89 -13.77 28.93 5.18
CA CYS A 89 -14.71 28.36 6.15
C CYS A 89 -15.67 29.43 6.68
N LYS A 90 -15.15 30.59 7.07
CA LYS A 90 -15.97 31.71 7.56
C LYS A 90 -16.94 32.19 6.48
N THR A 91 -16.49 32.32 5.23
CA THR A 91 -17.35 32.71 4.11
C THR A 91 -18.52 31.73 3.93
N ASN A 92 -18.29 30.44 3.95
CA ASN A 92 -19.34 29.41 3.80
C ASN A 92 -20.31 29.41 5.03
N LEU A 93 -19.76 29.62 6.22
CA LEU A 93 -20.60 29.73 7.43
C LEU A 93 -21.56 30.96 7.35
N GLU A 94 -21.06 32.12 6.93
CA GLU A 94 -21.86 33.34 6.74
C GLU A 94 -22.96 33.17 5.70
N ILE A 95 -22.67 32.47 4.60
CA ILE A 95 -23.66 32.12 3.58
C ILE A 95 -24.80 31.28 4.20
N LEU A 96 -24.46 30.25 4.98
CA LEU A 96 -25.44 29.38 5.60
C LEU A 96 -26.27 30.10 6.68
N GLU A 97 -25.66 30.99 7.45
CA GLU A 97 -26.38 31.86 8.40
C GLU A 97 -27.41 32.75 7.69
N ASN A 98 -27.04 33.33 6.52
CA ASN A 98 -27.93 34.15 5.72
C ASN A 98 -29.11 33.37 5.09
N TYR A 99 -28.95 32.06 4.91
CA TYR A 99 -30.04 31.15 4.49
C TYR A 99 -30.89 30.63 5.66
N ASN A 100 -30.64 31.09 6.90
CA ASN A 100 -31.29 30.60 8.12
C ASN A 100 -31.22 29.08 8.27
N SER A 101 -30.06 28.50 7.96
CA SER A 101 -29.83 27.07 8.03
C SER A 101 -29.89 26.56 9.47
N ASP A 102 -30.22 25.28 9.65
CA ASP A 102 -30.26 24.62 10.98
C ASP A 102 -28.82 24.32 11.46
N ILE A 103 -28.18 25.34 12.06
CA ILE A 103 -26.81 25.26 12.60
C ILE A 103 -26.88 25.22 14.12
N ILE A 104 -26.21 24.24 14.71
CA ILE A 104 -26.02 24.10 16.15
C ILE A 104 -24.52 24.06 16.51
N TYR A 105 -24.20 24.47 17.73
CA TYR A 105 -22.84 24.64 18.23
C TYR A 105 -22.49 23.66 19.36
N ASP A 106 -23.40 22.74 19.69
CA ASP A 106 -23.26 21.68 20.67
C ASP A 106 -23.83 20.35 20.13
N THR A 107 -23.66 19.28 20.88
CA THR A 107 -24.12 17.94 20.49
C THR A 107 -25.12 17.30 21.46
N GLU A 108 -25.52 18.01 22.51
CA GLU A 108 -26.33 17.43 23.61
C GLU A 108 -27.76 17.05 23.15
N SER A 109 -28.29 17.72 22.14
CA SER A 109 -29.64 17.51 21.63
C SER A 109 -29.72 16.61 20.37
N ILE A 110 -28.60 15.96 19.96
CA ILE A 110 -28.53 15.22 18.70
C ILE A 110 -28.80 13.74 18.92
N ASN A 111 -29.82 13.20 18.26
CA ASN A 111 -29.92 11.78 18.01
C ASN A 111 -29.34 11.48 16.60
N ILE A 112 -28.11 10.98 16.54
CA ILE A 112 -27.39 10.72 15.29
C ILE A 112 -28.12 9.70 14.40
N LEU A 113 -28.90 8.83 14.99
CA LEU A 113 -29.65 7.77 14.29
C LEU A 113 -30.86 8.29 13.50
N ASP A 114 -31.24 9.57 13.66
CA ASP A 114 -32.32 10.21 12.90
C ASP A 114 -31.87 10.59 11.47
N TYR A 115 -30.58 10.46 11.18
CA TYR A 115 -30.00 10.81 9.88
C TYR A 115 -29.58 9.58 9.08
N ASP A 116 -29.80 9.66 7.76
CA ASP A 116 -29.38 8.59 6.85
C ASP A 116 -27.86 8.58 6.66
N ILE A 117 -27.25 9.80 6.56
CA ILE A 117 -25.81 9.98 6.41
C ILE A 117 -25.28 10.97 7.45
N VAL A 118 -24.13 10.62 8.01
CA VAL A 118 -23.30 11.48 8.85
C VAL A 118 -22.08 11.89 8.04
N VAL A 119 -21.83 13.19 7.93
CA VAL A 119 -20.63 13.72 7.26
C VAL A 119 -19.63 14.17 8.30
N ASP A 120 -18.43 13.59 8.26
CA ASP A 120 -17.29 14.01 9.06
C ASP A 120 -16.44 14.99 8.25
N ALA A 121 -16.51 16.25 8.62
CA ALA A 121 -15.70 17.36 8.10
C ALA A 121 -15.03 18.15 9.25
N LEU A 122 -14.64 17.45 10.33
CA LEU A 122 -14.02 18.09 11.51
C LEU A 122 -12.55 18.42 11.26
N ILE A 123 -11.72 17.39 10.96
CA ILE A 123 -10.28 17.52 10.76
C ILE A 123 -9.90 16.68 9.54
N GLY A 124 -9.36 17.32 8.50
CA GLY A 124 -8.78 16.64 7.34
C GLY A 124 -7.29 16.33 7.55
N THR A 125 -6.45 16.68 6.58
CA THR A 125 -4.99 16.42 6.61
C THR A 125 -4.21 17.16 7.69
N GLY A 126 -4.85 17.99 8.51
CA GLY A 126 -4.18 18.80 9.54
C GLY A 126 -3.83 18.10 10.85
N LEU A 127 -4.17 16.82 11.00
CA LEU A 127 -3.91 16.09 12.24
C LEU A 127 -2.44 15.63 12.32
N THR A 128 -1.75 15.98 13.41
CA THR A 128 -0.34 15.59 13.66
C THR A 128 -0.13 15.08 15.10
N ARG A 129 -1.19 14.92 15.87
CA ARG A 129 -1.15 14.51 17.28
C ARG A 129 -2.48 13.92 17.72
N ARG A 130 -2.49 13.28 18.87
CA ARG A 130 -3.69 12.72 19.50
C ARG A 130 -4.79 13.76 19.62
N LEU A 131 -6.03 13.33 19.40
CA LEU A 131 -7.23 14.13 19.63
C LEU A 131 -7.36 14.45 21.13
N ASN A 132 -7.89 15.65 21.43
CA ASN A 132 -8.30 15.97 22.80
C ASN A 132 -9.67 15.35 23.11
N GLU A 133 -10.08 15.35 24.40
CA GLU A 133 -11.32 14.74 24.87
C GLU A 133 -12.57 15.23 24.11
N LYS A 134 -12.64 16.51 23.79
CA LYS A 134 -13.77 17.07 23.01
C LYS A 134 -13.90 16.36 21.66
N TYR A 135 -12.79 16.22 20.91
CA TYR A 135 -12.82 15.56 19.61
C TYR A 135 -13.00 14.05 19.74
N ILE A 136 -12.47 13.41 20.79
CA ILE A 136 -12.71 12.00 21.10
C ILE A 136 -14.22 11.74 21.26
N ASN A 137 -14.92 12.61 22.02
CA ASN A 137 -16.37 12.50 22.21
C ASN A 137 -17.13 12.70 20.89
N LEU A 138 -16.72 13.64 20.04
CA LEU A 138 -17.32 13.86 18.72
C LEU A 138 -17.14 12.63 17.81
N VAL A 139 -15.93 12.05 17.76
CA VAL A 139 -15.67 10.82 17.00
C VAL A 139 -16.55 9.67 17.49
N ASN A 140 -16.71 9.52 18.80
CA ASN A 140 -17.59 8.51 19.38
C ASN A 140 -19.07 8.73 19.02
N ILE A 141 -19.52 9.96 18.88
CA ILE A 141 -20.88 10.30 18.42
C ILE A 141 -21.01 9.95 16.94
N ILE A 142 -20.10 10.41 16.09
CA ILE A 142 -20.10 10.18 14.64
C ILE A 142 -20.10 8.68 14.33
N ASN A 143 -19.28 7.89 15.04
CA ASN A 143 -19.16 6.44 14.85
C ASN A 143 -20.45 5.65 15.19
N LYS A 144 -21.46 6.28 15.79
CA LYS A 144 -22.79 5.68 15.97
C LYS A 144 -23.70 5.84 14.74
N GLY A 145 -23.27 6.62 13.74
CA GLY A 145 -24.04 6.88 12.52
C GLY A 145 -24.25 5.61 11.69
N LYS A 146 -25.38 5.55 10.96
CA LYS A 146 -25.73 4.42 10.09
C LYS A 146 -24.80 4.30 8.87
N PHE A 147 -24.46 5.44 8.29
CA PHE A 147 -23.56 5.56 7.15
C PHE A 147 -22.75 6.84 7.29
N ILE A 148 -21.43 6.73 7.23
CA ILE A 148 -20.50 7.80 7.53
C ILE A 148 -19.68 8.13 6.29
N VAL A 149 -19.65 9.40 5.90
CA VAL A 149 -18.81 9.93 4.82
C VAL A 149 -17.80 10.90 5.43
N SER A 150 -16.51 10.58 5.36
CA SER A 150 -15.44 11.50 5.77
C SER A 150 -14.94 12.31 4.59
N ILE A 151 -14.73 13.60 4.82
CA ILE A 151 -14.25 14.57 3.85
C ILE A 151 -12.74 14.70 4.00
N ASP A 152 -12.02 14.54 2.90
CA ASP A 152 -10.57 14.54 2.75
C ASP A 152 -9.85 13.41 3.50
N CYS A 153 -10.05 13.30 4.81
CA CYS A 153 -9.43 12.29 5.68
C CYS A 153 -10.35 12.04 6.89
N PRO A 154 -10.56 10.79 7.34
CA PRO A 154 -11.33 10.55 8.56
C PRO A 154 -10.69 11.24 9.77
N THR A 155 -11.50 11.96 10.54
CA THR A 155 -11.01 12.63 11.74
C THR A 155 -10.41 11.63 12.71
N GLY A 156 -9.17 11.86 13.13
CA GLY A 156 -8.39 10.97 13.97
C GLY A 156 -7.25 10.27 13.26
N VAL A 157 -7.25 10.25 11.92
CA VAL A 157 -6.19 9.65 11.09
C VAL A 157 -5.10 10.68 10.76
N ASP A 158 -3.84 10.29 10.93
CA ASP A 158 -2.69 11.02 10.39
C ASP A 158 -2.48 10.63 8.93
N SER A 159 -2.73 11.57 8.05
CA SER A 159 -2.70 11.36 6.60
C SER A 159 -1.28 11.23 6.00
N ASN A 160 -0.20 11.36 6.77
CA ASN A 160 1.16 11.05 6.37
C ASN A 160 1.59 9.64 6.80
N SER A 161 1.47 9.35 8.10
CA SER A 161 1.97 8.09 8.70
C SER A 161 0.96 6.96 8.68
N GLY A 162 -0.34 7.29 8.57
CA GLY A 162 -1.41 6.31 8.72
C GLY A 162 -1.73 5.95 10.18
N ASN A 163 -1.16 6.65 11.15
CA ASN A 163 -1.50 6.44 12.56
C ASN A 163 -2.91 6.97 12.88
N ASP A 164 -3.64 6.29 13.74
CA ASP A 164 -4.96 6.68 14.24
C ASP A 164 -4.93 7.17 15.70
N TYR A 165 -3.75 7.13 16.31
CA TYR A 165 -3.54 7.50 17.71
C TYR A 165 -4.52 6.87 18.71
N GLY A 166 -5.13 5.75 18.34
CA GLY A 166 -6.04 4.94 19.14
C GLY A 166 -7.53 5.28 18.97
N ILE A 167 -7.90 6.32 18.21
CA ILE A 167 -9.29 6.64 17.89
C ILE A 167 -9.41 7.45 16.60
N ALA A 168 -10.29 7.01 15.71
CA ALA A 168 -10.64 7.72 14.49
C ALA A 168 -12.11 7.48 14.09
N VAL A 169 -12.63 8.29 13.19
CA VAL A 169 -13.91 8.06 12.54
C VAL A 169 -13.81 6.85 11.62
N ASN A 170 -14.76 5.91 11.76
CA ASN A 170 -14.88 4.73 10.91
C ASN A 170 -15.80 5.05 9.72
N ALA A 171 -15.25 5.62 8.67
CA ALA A 171 -16.04 5.99 7.50
C ALA A 171 -16.45 4.76 6.67
N ASN A 172 -17.65 4.80 6.09
CA ASN A 172 -18.05 3.88 5.02
C ASN A 172 -17.45 4.33 3.69
N VAL A 173 -17.28 5.64 3.53
CA VAL A 173 -16.67 6.28 2.35
C VAL A 173 -15.81 7.45 2.79
N THR A 174 -14.61 7.54 2.24
CA THR A 174 -13.78 8.75 2.35
C THR A 174 -13.67 9.40 0.98
N VAL A 175 -14.04 10.67 0.88
CA VAL A 175 -13.89 11.45 -0.34
C VAL A 175 -12.69 12.36 -0.18
N THR A 176 -11.60 12.05 -0.85
CA THR A 176 -10.35 12.84 -0.83
C THR A 176 -10.17 13.61 -2.12
N PHE A 177 -9.34 14.65 -2.10
CA PHE A 177 -9.27 15.63 -3.17
C PHE A 177 -7.93 15.62 -3.88
N HIS A 178 -7.93 15.84 -5.20
CA HIS A 178 -6.82 15.87 -6.12
C HIS A 178 -6.12 14.52 -6.23
N LEU A 179 -5.34 14.11 -5.22
CA LEU A 179 -4.67 12.82 -5.11
C LEU A 179 -4.81 12.27 -3.68
N PRO A 180 -4.79 10.94 -3.48
CA PRO A 180 -4.86 10.35 -2.15
C PRO A 180 -3.63 10.72 -1.33
N LYS A 181 -3.81 10.86 -0.03
CA LYS A 181 -2.72 11.06 0.92
C LYS A 181 -2.11 9.71 1.28
N ILE A 182 -0.79 9.68 1.41
CA ILE A 182 0.01 8.48 1.67
C ILE A 182 -0.55 7.67 2.84
N GLY A 183 -0.82 8.33 3.96
CA GLY A 183 -1.28 7.69 5.18
C GLY A 183 -2.63 7.00 5.05
N LEU A 184 -3.50 7.41 4.12
CA LEU A 184 -4.79 6.75 3.89
C LEU A 184 -4.63 5.31 3.37
N LEU A 185 -3.49 4.99 2.76
CA LEU A 185 -3.19 3.65 2.26
C LEU A 185 -2.31 2.83 3.22
N LEU A 186 -2.00 3.35 4.40
CA LEU A 186 -1.23 2.65 5.42
C LEU A 186 -2.14 2.17 6.56
N TYR A 187 -1.70 1.14 7.28
CA TYR A 187 -2.37 0.68 8.49
C TYR A 187 -1.84 1.44 9.72
N PRO A 188 -2.69 1.74 10.73
CA PRO A 188 -4.10 1.34 10.87
C PRO A 188 -5.12 2.22 10.10
N ALA A 189 -4.75 3.38 9.56
CA ALA A 189 -5.66 4.32 8.89
C ALA A 189 -6.57 3.67 7.84
N TYR A 190 -6.04 2.69 7.08
CA TYR A 190 -6.80 1.99 6.05
C TYR A 190 -8.07 1.29 6.59
N LEU A 191 -8.11 0.96 7.88
CA LEU A 191 -9.30 0.39 8.52
C LEU A 191 -10.43 1.41 8.68
N HIS A 192 -10.11 2.69 8.64
CA HIS A 192 -11.04 3.79 8.94
C HIS A 192 -11.59 4.47 7.69
N ILE A 193 -10.97 4.29 6.51
CA ILE A 193 -11.33 5.05 5.30
C ILE A 193 -12.55 4.52 4.55
N GLY A 194 -12.93 3.26 4.74
CA GLY A 194 -13.94 2.60 3.93
C GLY A 194 -13.60 2.62 2.43
N LYS A 195 -14.56 2.94 1.58
CA LYS A 195 -14.31 3.11 0.14
C LYS A 195 -13.66 4.47 -0.11
N LEU A 196 -12.42 4.47 -0.57
CA LEU A 196 -11.72 5.71 -0.95
C LEU A 196 -12.16 6.16 -2.35
N ILE A 197 -12.62 7.42 -2.44
CA ILE A 197 -13.02 8.08 -3.69
C ILE A 197 -12.20 9.36 -3.86
N VAL A 198 -11.47 9.46 -4.97
CA VAL A 198 -10.69 10.64 -5.30
C VAL A 198 -11.49 11.56 -6.23
N LYS A 199 -11.62 12.84 -5.86
CA LYS A 199 -12.29 13.85 -6.67
C LYS A 199 -11.29 14.90 -7.16
N ASN A 200 -11.37 15.21 -8.45
CA ASN A 200 -10.59 16.29 -9.03
C ASN A 200 -11.19 17.64 -8.59
N ILE A 201 -10.34 18.56 -8.15
CA ILE A 201 -10.73 19.89 -7.69
C ILE A 201 -10.32 21.03 -8.64
N GLY A 202 -9.87 20.67 -9.86
CA GLY A 202 -9.48 21.64 -10.87
C GLY A 202 -8.03 22.10 -10.78
N ILE A 203 -7.18 21.38 -10.05
CA ILE A 203 -5.74 21.60 -10.06
C ILE A 203 -5.14 20.75 -11.18
N PRO A 204 -4.40 21.33 -12.16
CA PRO A 204 -3.68 20.57 -13.16
C PRO A 204 -2.66 19.64 -12.51
N TYR A 205 -2.46 18.48 -13.14
CA TYR A 205 -1.48 17.51 -12.67
C TYR A 205 -0.07 18.11 -12.70
N ILE A 206 0.66 17.97 -11.60
CA ILE A 206 2.06 18.39 -11.47
C ILE A 206 2.90 17.12 -11.39
N ASP A 207 3.75 16.91 -12.40
CA ASP A 207 4.67 15.77 -12.46
C ASP A 207 5.90 16.03 -11.59
N ASP A 208 6.06 15.30 -10.52
CA ASP A 208 7.35 14.98 -9.85
C ASP A 208 7.15 14.20 -8.52
N PHE A 209 6.08 13.41 -8.44
CA PHE A 209 5.82 12.64 -7.22
C PHE A 209 6.53 11.28 -7.27
N LYS A 210 7.20 10.95 -6.17
CA LYS A 210 7.96 9.69 -6.05
C LYS A 210 7.22 8.58 -5.30
N THR A 211 6.04 8.89 -4.75
CA THR A 211 5.23 7.90 -4.03
C THR A 211 3.98 7.58 -4.83
N PHE A 212 3.69 6.29 -5.02
CA PHE A 212 2.57 5.84 -5.83
C PHE A 212 2.05 4.45 -5.38
N THR A 213 0.90 4.05 -5.92
CA THR A 213 0.38 2.68 -5.89
C THR A 213 0.08 2.21 -7.31
N LEU A 214 0.13 0.90 -7.53
CA LEU A 214 -0.20 0.32 -8.82
C LEU A 214 -1.71 0.04 -8.91
N ASP A 215 -2.35 0.54 -9.97
CA ASP A 215 -3.76 0.27 -10.27
C ASP A 215 -3.88 -0.74 -11.42
N ASN A 216 -3.19 -0.48 -12.53
CA ASN A 216 -3.09 -1.39 -13.67
C ASN A 216 -1.65 -1.38 -14.21
N PRO A 217 -0.80 -2.32 -13.76
CA PRO A 217 0.62 -2.31 -14.11
C PRO A 217 0.95 -3.02 -15.41
N ILE A 218 0.05 -3.08 -16.38
CA ILE A 218 0.26 -3.82 -17.63
C ILE A 218 1.51 -3.35 -18.39
N ASP A 219 1.81 -2.05 -18.34
CA ASP A 219 2.99 -1.47 -19.01
C ASP A 219 4.32 -1.93 -18.43
N LEU A 220 4.32 -2.45 -17.19
CA LEU A 220 5.50 -3.03 -16.55
C LEU A 220 5.71 -4.51 -16.93
N MET A 221 4.72 -5.14 -17.55
CA MET A 221 4.79 -6.57 -17.91
C MET A 221 5.75 -6.82 -19.06
N PRO A 222 6.57 -7.91 -18.98
CA PRO A 222 7.43 -8.32 -20.08
C PRO A 222 6.62 -8.64 -21.34
N LYS A 223 7.03 -8.09 -22.48
CA LYS A 223 6.41 -8.42 -23.77
C LYS A 223 6.68 -9.88 -24.16
N ARG A 224 5.66 -10.53 -24.77
CA ARG A 224 5.74 -11.92 -25.20
C ARG A 224 5.53 -12.08 -26.71
N PRO A 225 6.55 -11.75 -27.54
CA PRO A 225 6.44 -11.89 -28.99
C PRO A 225 6.31 -13.37 -29.39
N LYS A 226 5.58 -13.62 -30.50
CA LYS A 226 5.36 -14.99 -31.01
C LYS A 226 6.67 -15.70 -31.37
N ASN A 227 7.66 -14.95 -31.86
CA ASN A 227 8.98 -15.49 -32.18
C ASN A 227 9.90 -15.37 -30.93
N SER A 228 9.77 -16.31 -30.02
CA SER A 228 10.54 -16.36 -28.78
C SER A 228 10.80 -17.81 -28.34
N ASN A 229 11.78 -18.00 -27.48
CA ASN A 229 12.15 -19.29 -26.90
C ASN A 229 12.41 -19.15 -25.40
N LYS A 230 12.66 -20.28 -24.69
CA LYS A 230 12.90 -20.28 -23.25
C LYS A 230 14.03 -19.34 -22.81
N GLY A 231 15.07 -19.17 -23.62
CA GLY A 231 16.19 -18.26 -23.33
C GLY A 231 15.79 -16.79 -23.37
N THR A 232 14.76 -16.42 -24.14
CA THR A 232 14.23 -15.05 -24.23
C THR A 232 13.66 -14.57 -22.89
N TYR A 233 13.14 -15.47 -22.08
CA TYR A 233 12.50 -15.16 -20.80
C TYR A 233 13.39 -15.42 -19.59
N GLY A 234 14.70 -15.52 -19.82
CA GLY A 234 15.74 -15.53 -18.81
C GLY A 234 15.83 -16.79 -17.95
N LYS A 235 16.76 -16.74 -17.02
CA LYS A 235 17.15 -17.84 -16.14
C LYS A 235 17.19 -17.34 -14.69
N ALA A 236 16.33 -17.86 -13.84
CA ALA A 236 16.32 -17.64 -12.41
C ALA A 236 17.03 -18.77 -11.66
N MET A 237 17.85 -18.44 -10.68
CA MET A 237 18.41 -19.40 -9.75
C MET A 237 17.86 -19.16 -8.34
N PHE A 238 17.47 -20.23 -7.67
CA PHE A 238 17.02 -20.20 -6.29
C PHE A 238 17.96 -21.04 -5.43
N VAL A 239 18.66 -20.40 -4.50
CA VAL A 239 19.44 -21.06 -3.46
C VAL A 239 18.54 -21.16 -2.23
N SER A 240 17.72 -22.20 -2.20
CA SER A 240 16.60 -22.32 -1.27
C SER A 240 16.29 -23.77 -0.89
N GLY A 241 15.53 -23.93 0.19
CA GLY A 241 15.16 -25.22 0.74
C GLY A 241 16.31 -25.90 1.51
N CYS A 242 15.92 -26.70 2.47
CA CYS A 242 16.77 -27.66 3.18
C CYS A 242 15.93 -28.91 3.49
N ASP A 243 16.50 -29.91 4.11
CA ASP A 243 15.84 -31.22 4.33
C ASP A 243 14.49 -31.09 5.09
N THR A 244 14.35 -30.09 5.93
CA THR A 244 13.12 -29.85 6.70
C THR A 244 12.20 -28.80 6.07
N MET A 245 12.65 -28.05 5.05
CA MET A 245 11.92 -26.93 4.44
C MET A 245 11.96 -26.98 2.90
N SER A 246 11.85 -28.17 2.30
CA SER A 246 11.85 -28.39 0.84
C SER A 246 10.72 -27.63 0.12
N GLY A 247 9.57 -27.42 0.80
CA GLY A 247 8.40 -26.74 0.24
C GLY A 247 8.67 -25.30 -0.19
N ALA A 248 9.58 -24.57 0.48
CA ALA A 248 9.94 -23.21 0.12
C ALA A 248 10.55 -23.15 -1.30
N ALA A 249 11.44 -24.11 -1.63
CA ALA A 249 12.06 -24.22 -2.95
C ALA A 249 11.03 -24.56 -4.05
N VAL A 250 10.06 -25.42 -3.75
CA VAL A 250 8.95 -25.76 -4.67
C VAL A 250 8.12 -24.51 -4.97
N ILE A 251 7.73 -23.75 -3.95
CA ILE A 251 6.91 -22.54 -4.08
C ILE A 251 7.67 -21.47 -4.87
N ASN A 252 8.95 -21.23 -4.58
CA ASN A 252 9.80 -20.31 -5.34
C ASN A 252 9.79 -20.63 -6.83
N GLY A 253 10.15 -21.88 -7.18
CA GLY A 253 10.23 -22.31 -8.57
C GLY A 253 8.90 -22.28 -9.29
N THR A 254 7.84 -22.75 -8.65
CA THR A 254 6.47 -22.72 -9.19
C THR A 254 6.05 -21.30 -9.52
N SER A 255 6.21 -20.36 -8.57
CA SER A 255 5.83 -18.96 -8.76
C SER A 255 6.64 -18.29 -9.88
N ALA A 256 7.94 -18.59 -9.98
CA ALA A 256 8.78 -18.07 -11.05
C ALA A 256 8.35 -18.57 -12.44
N TYR A 257 8.00 -19.83 -12.57
CA TYR A 257 7.45 -20.34 -13.83
C TYR A 257 6.07 -19.77 -14.13
N ARG A 258 5.19 -19.67 -13.14
CA ARG A 258 3.82 -19.13 -13.31
C ARG A 258 3.82 -17.66 -13.74
N VAL A 259 4.80 -16.86 -13.31
CA VAL A 259 4.94 -15.48 -13.78
C VAL A 259 5.63 -15.36 -15.13
N GLY A 260 6.17 -16.49 -15.66
CA GLY A 260 6.63 -16.57 -17.04
C GLY A 260 8.14 -16.67 -17.22
N CYS A 261 8.94 -16.95 -16.19
CA CYS A 261 10.37 -17.22 -16.32
C CYS A 261 10.64 -18.38 -17.29
N GLY A 262 11.67 -18.26 -18.11
CA GLY A 262 11.98 -19.26 -19.13
C GLY A 262 12.69 -20.50 -18.61
N LEU A 263 13.57 -20.36 -17.63
CA LEU A 263 14.32 -21.44 -16.99
C LEU A 263 14.47 -21.15 -15.50
N VAL A 264 14.19 -22.16 -14.68
CA VAL A 264 14.39 -22.12 -13.23
C VAL A 264 15.43 -23.18 -12.84
N ASN A 265 16.45 -22.78 -12.10
CA ASN A 265 17.41 -23.68 -11.47
C ASN A 265 17.27 -23.58 -9.95
N ILE A 266 17.05 -24.69 -9.28
CA ILE A 266 16.96 -24.76 -7.82
C ILE A 266 18.23 -25.44 -7.29
N CYS A 267 19.00 -24.66 -6.52
CA CYS A 267 20.19 -25.12 -5.84
C CYS A 267 19.84 -25.45 -4.38
N SER A 268 19.94 -26.73 -4.01
CA SER A 268 19.46 -27.20 -2.71
C SER A 268 20.19 -28.47 -2.24
N THR A 269 19.74 -29.05 -1.11
CA THR A 269 20.18 -30.34 -0.62
C THR A 269 19.69 -31.49 -1.51
N GLN A 270 20.34 -32.65 -1.47
CA GLN A 270 19.93 -33.83 -2.26
C GLN A 270 18.50 -34.26 -1.90
N HIS A 271 18.09 -34.16 -0.63
CA HIS A 271 16.72 -34.47 -0.22
C HIS A 271 15.72 -33.54 -0.93
N THR A 272 15.93 -32.21 -0.88
CA THR A 272 15.07 -31.23 -1.56
C THR A 272 15.05 -31.44 -3.06
N ILE A 273 16.17 -31.75 -3.70
CA ILE A 273 16.24 -32.08 -5.13
C ILE A 273 15.29 -33.23 -5.49
N ASN A 274 15.26 -34.29 -4.69
CA ASN A 274 14.35 -35.41 -4.92
C ASN A 274 12.85 -34.97 -4.80
N VAL A 275 12.54 -34.06 -3.86
CA VAL A 275 11.19 -33.48 -3.76
C VAL A 275 10.85 -32.65 -5.01
N ILE A 276 11.80 -31.82 -5.49
CA ILE A 276 11.60 -30.97 -6.69
C ILE A 276 11.32 -31.84 -7.92
N HIS A 277 12.08 -32.91 -8.14
CA HIS A 277 11.86 -33.80 -9.29
C HIS A 277 10.46 -34.42 -9.34
N ASN A 278 9.82 -34.60 -8.17
CA ASN A 278 8.45 -35.13 -8.08
C ASN A 278 7.35 -34.06 -8.15
N THR A 279 7.67 -32.80 -7.81
CA THR A 279 6.65 -31.74 -7.64
C THR A 279 6.74 -30.64 -8.69
N LEU A 280 7.93 -30.41 -9.26
CA LEU A 280 8.20 -29.38 -10.28
C LEU A 280 9.22 -29.93 -11.31
N PRO A 281 8.80 -30.90 -12.14
CA PRO A 281 9.71 -31.61 -13.07
C PRO A 281 10.32 -30.69 -14.14
N GLU A 282 9.77 -29.50 -14.38
CA GLU A 282 10.32 -28.52 -15.32
C GLU A 282 11.59 -27.83 -14.80
N ALA A 283 11.84 -27.87 -13.49
CA ALA A 283 12.98 -27.19 -12.89
C ALA A 283 14.28 -27.99 -13.09
N VAL A 284 15.33 -27.25 -13.41
CA VAL A 284 16.71 -27.79 -13.33
C VAL A 284 17.13 -27.74 -11.86
N THR A 285 17.87 -28.73 -11.41
CA THR A 285 18.37 -28.80 -10.04
C THR A 285 19.89 -28.83 -9.99
N THR A 286 20.46 -28.23 -8.96
CA THR A 286 21.90 -28.26 -8.66
C THR A 286 22.09 -28.57 -7.18
N ASN A 287 23.02 -29.49 -6.86
CA ASN A 287 23.38 -29.68 -5.46
C ASN A 287 24.18 -28.48 -4.97
N ARG A 288 23.91 -28.03 -3.71
CA ARG A 288 24.54 -26.86 -3.11
C ARG A 288 26.07 -26.96 -2.97
N ASP A 289 26.63 -28.17 -3.00
CA ASP A 289 28.08 -28.40 -3.04
C ASP A 289 28.74 -27.98 -4.38
N ASN A 290 27.92 -27.79 -5.43
CA ASN A 290 28.37 -27.49 -6.79
C ASN A 290 27.73 -26.20 -7.35
N ILE A 291 27.60 -25.14 -6.53
CA ILE A 291 26.97 -23.87 -6.93
C ILE A 291 27.75 -23.24 -8.09
N ASN A 292 27.08 -23.03 -9.21
CA ASN A 292 27.58 -22.28 -10.34
C ASN A 292 26.76 -21.04 -10.61
N LEU A 293 27.25 -19.86 -10.20
CA LEU A 293 26.56 -18.58 -10.28
C LEU A 293 26.53 -17.99 -11.70
N SER A 294 27.37 -18.45 -12.63
CA SER A 294 27.54 -17.81 -13.95
C SER A 294 26.38 -18.03 -14.92
N TYR A 295 25.44 -18.89 -14.58
CA TYR A 295 24.38 -19.35 -15.48
C TYR A 295 23.06 -18.55 -15.34
N SER A 296 22.97 -17.64 -14.39
CA SER A 296 21.70 -17.02 -14.00
C SER A 296 21.66 -15.54 -14.33
N ASN A 297 20.48 -15.04 -14.74
CA ASN A 297 20.21 -13.61 -14.88
C ASN A 297 19.89 -12.94 -13.55
N VAL A 298 19.45 -13.73 -12.56
CA VAL A 298 19.10 -13.32 -11.20
C VAL A 298 19.22 -14.51 -10.27
N ILE A 299 19.59 -14.24 -9.02
CA ILE A 299 19.66 -15.25 -7.95
C ILE A 299 18.76 -14.79 -6.79
N ALA A 300 17.89 -15.69 -6.32
CA ALA A 300 17.20 -15.51 -5.03
C ALA A 300 17.82 -16.49 -4.02
N ILE A 301 18.01 -15.99 -2.78
CA ILE A 301 18.62 -16.79 -1.72
C ILE A 301 17.91 -16.60 -0.39
N GLY A 302 17.71 -17.71 0.33
CA GLY A 302 17.32 -17.71 1.74
C GLY A 302 16.01 -18.40 2.07
N SER A 303 15.04 -18.50 1.15
CA SER A 303 13.77 -19.19 1.40
C SER A 303 13.98 -20.62 1.87
N GLY A 304 13.72 -20.92 3.15
CA GLY A 304 13.90 -22.24 3.74
C GLY A 304 15.33 -22.80 3.70
N LEU A 305 16.33 -21.93 3.66
CA LEU A 305 17.75 -22.33 3.56
C LEU A 305 18.31 -22.87 4.87
N GLY A 306 17.73 -22.44 6.01
CA GLY A 306 18.29 -22.64 7.36
C GLY A 306 19.40 -21.65 7.68
N ILE A 307 19.85 -21.69 8.96
CA ILE A 307 20.86 -20.76 9.51
C ILE A 307 22.14 -21.49 10.00
N SER A 308 22.42 -22.70 9.44
CA SER A 308 23.63 -23.44 9.78
C SER A 308 24.89 -22.71 9.30
N GLU A 309 26.06 -23.10 9.79
CA GLU A 309 27.34 -22.56 9.31
C GLU A 309 27.54 -22.80 7.80
N GLU A 310 27.06 -23.93 7.27
CA GLU A 310 27.02 -24.17 5.83
C GLU A 310 26.20 -23.15 5.11
N SER A 311 24.97 -22.83 5.62
CA SER A 311 24.09 -21.82 5.05
C SER A 311 24.71 -20.42 5.11
N LYS A 312 25.41 -20.06 6.20
CA LYS A 312 26.13 -18.79 6.32
C LYS A 312 27.23 -18.67 5.26
N ASN A 313 28.03 -19.72 5.08
CA ASN A 313 29.09 -19.76 4.06
C ASN A 313 28.50 -19.63 2.64
N ILE A 314 27.37 -20.28 2.35
CA ILE A 314 26.68 -20.20 1.07
C ILE A 314 26.16 -18.79 0.81
N VAL A 315 25.51 -18.17 1.81
CA VAL A 315 25.01 -16.79 1.69
C VAL A 315 26.15 -15.83 1.39
N GLU A 316 27.24 -15.90 2.17
CA GLU A 316 28.42 -15.06 1.95
C GLU A 316 29.04 -15.29 0.56
N TYR A 317 29.20 -16.54 0.17
CA TYR A 317 29.75 -16.90 -1.15
C TYR A 317 28.89 -16.33 -2.28
N VAL A 318 27.57 -16.53 -2.24
CA VAL A 318 26.64 -16.03 -3.27
C VAL A 318 26.68 -14.52 -3.34
N LEU A 319 26.54 -13.81 -2.19
CA LEU A 319 26.53 -12.37 -2.14
C LEU A 319 27.82 -11.74 -2.69
N LYS A 320 28.99 -12.27 -2.31
CA LYS A 320 30.29 -11.71 -2.73
C LYS A 320 30.68 -12.06 -4.17
N ASN A 321 30.15 -13.15 -4.75
CA ASN A 321 30.62 -13.65 -6.06
C ASN A 321 29.60 -13.54 -7.20
N ALA A 322 28.31 -13.29 -6.91
CA ALA A 322 27.29 -13.13 -7.95
C ALA A 322 27.62 -11.93 -8.86
N LYS A 323 27.40 -12.11 -10.17
CA LYS A 323 27.56 -11.05 -11.19
C LYS A 323 26.22 -10.57 -11.76
N CYS A 324 25.12 -11.02 -11.17
CA CYS A 324 23.76 -10.67 -11.51
C CYS A 324 23.03 -10.20 -10.24
N PRO A 325 21.84 -9.60 -10.36
CA PRO A 325 21.05 -9.19 -9.19
C PRO A 325 20.81 -10.34 -8.21
N VAL A 326 20.96 -10.04 -6.91
CA VAL A 326 20.69 -10.99 -5.82
C VAL A 326 19.53 -10.48 -4.97
N ILE A 327 18.53 -11.34 -4.78
CA ILE A 327 17.36 -11.10 -3.94
C ILE A 327 17.51 -11.93 -2.67
N ALA A 328 17.57 -11.28 -1.52
CA ALA A 328 17.65 -11.95 -0.23
C ALA A 328 16.30 -11.95 0.51
N ASP A 329 15.90 -13.11 1.00
CA ASP A 329 14.66 -13.32 1.76
C ASP A 329 14.90 -14.25 2.96
N ALA A 330 14.02 -14.24 3.91
CA ALA A 330 13.91 -15.19 5.01
C ALA A 330 15.27 -15.46 5.73
N ASP A 331 15.77 -16.70 5.71
CA ASP A 331 16.99 -17.08 6.45
C ASP A 331 18.24 -16.31 6.00
N ALA A 332 18.34 -15.92 4.73
CA ALA A 332 19.43 -15.07 4.27
C ALA A 332 19.39 -13.69 4.93
N LEU A 333 18.21 -13.12 5.19
CA LEU A 333 18.09 -11.84 5.90
C LEU A 333 18.53 -11.95 7.37
N ASN A 334 18.26 -13.09 8.02
CA ASN A 334 18.73 -13.36 9.36
C ASN A 334 20.27 -13.41 9.42
N ILE A 335 20.89 -14.09 8.43
CA ILE A 335 22.36 -14.18 8.31
C ILE A 335 22.98 -12.80 7.99
N ILE A 336 22.39 -12.05 7.06
CA ILE A 336 22.83 -10.70 6.70
C ILE A 336 22.75 -9.74 7.88
N ALA A 337 21.75 -9.91 8.78
CA ALA A 337 21.61 -9.08 9.95
C ALA A 337 22.77 -9.24 10.95
N GLU A 338 23.43 -10.39 10.97
CA GLU A 338 24.59 -10.66 11.83
C GLU A 338 25.92 -10.07 11.27
N ASN A 339 25.94 -9.69 9.97
CA ASN A 339 27.15 -9.17 9.31
C ASN A 339 26.82 -7.94 8.43
N ASP A 340 27.17 -6.75 8.93
CA ASP A 340 26.87 -5.47 8.24
C ASP A 340 27.51 -5.35 6.86
N GLU A 341 28.64 -6.00 6.59
CA GLU A 341 29.28 -6.01 5.27
C GLU A 341 28.36 -6.60 4.20
N LEU A 342 27.68 -7.71 4.54
CA LEU A 342 26.83 -8.43 3.59
C LEU A 342 25.60 -7.63 3.12
N LYS A 343 25.17 -6.63 3.88
CA LYS A 343 24.04 -5.75 3.52
C LYS A 343 24.27 -4.99 2.19
N ASN A 344 25.54 -4.77 1.80
CA ASN A 344 25.90 -4.01 0.60
C ASN A 344 25.86 -4.83 -0.70
N TYR A 345 25.62 -6.15 -0.62
CA TYR A 345 25.69 -7.03 -1.80
C TYR A 345 24.33 -7.47 -2.32
N THR A 346 23.24 -6.98 -1.75
CA THR A 346 21.87 -7.30 -2.20
C THR A 346 21.35 -6.30 -3.21
N SER A 347 20.65 -6.76 -4.24
CA SER A 347 19.93 -5.90 -5.18
C SER A 347 18.51 -5.60 -4.69
N ALA A 348 17.89 -6.57 -4.02
CA ALA A 348 16.64 -6.39 -3.29
C ALA A 348 16.56 -7.28 -2.06
N ILE A 349 15.81 -6.84 -1.07
CA ILE A 349 15.48 -7.59 0.13
C ILE A 349 13.96 -7.59 0.35
N THR A 350 13.42 -8.68 0.91
CA THR A 350 11.99 -8.84 1.14
C THR A 350 11.65 -9.10 2.61
N PRO A 351 12.06 -8.22 3.55
CA PRO A 351 11.87 -8.44 4.98
C PRO A 351 10.41 -8.27 5.41
N HIS A 352 9.94 -9.11 6.33
CA HIS A 352 8.82 -8.77 7.19
C HIS A 352 9.31 -7.89 8.36
N LEU A 353 8.38 -7.32 9.17
CA LEU A 353 8.72 -6.36 10.23
C LEU A 353 9.78 -6.86 11.23
N LYS A 354 9.75 -8.15 11.61
CA LYS A 354 10.73 -8.72 12.54
C LYS A 354 12.12 -8.89 11.90
N GLU A 355 12.19 -9.26 10.61
CA GLU A 355 13.45 -9.32 9.85
C GLU A 355 14.02 -7.92 9.69
N MET A 356 13.18 -6.93 9.37
CA MET A 356 13.61 -5.53 9.28
C MET A 356 14.09 -4.98 10.62
N SER A 357 13.48 -5.39 11.72
CA SER A 357 13.93 -5.07 13.08
C SER A 357 15.35 -5.59 13.35
N ARG A 358 15.67 -6.83 12.96
CA ARG A 358 17.03 -7.40 13.08
C ARG A 358 18.03 -6.67 12.18
N LEU A 359 17.65 -6.36 10.95
CA LEU A 359 18.51 -5.65 9.98
C LEU A 359 18.85 -4.24 10.43
N THR A 360 17.93 -3.53 11.08
CA THR A 360 18.06 -2.11 11.44
C THR A 360 18.40 -1.87 12.91
N GLY A 361 18.16 -2.83 13.80
CA GLY A 361 18.24 -2.66 15.25
C GLY A 361 17.07 -1.84 15.85
N LYS A 362 16.08 -1.42 15.03
CA LYS A 362 14.90 -0.67 15.47
C LYS A 362 13.82 -1.64 15.99
N SER A 363 12.96 -1.21 16.94
CA SER A 363 11.84 -2.04 17.40
C SER A 363 10.77 -2.20 16.30
N VAL A 364 9.97 -3.26 16.40
CA VAL A 364 8.87 -3.52 15.44
C VAL A 364 7.82 -2.40 15.52
N GLU A 365 7.55 -1.87 16.70
CA GLU A 365 6.64 -0.75 16.96
C GLU A 365 7.11 0.50 16.24
N TYR A 366 8.41 0.86 16.41
CA TYR A 366 9.00 1.99 15.70
C TYR A 366 8.87 1.84 14.17
N ILE A 367 9.15 0.62 13.67
CA ILE A 367 9.08 0.36 12.21
C ILE A 367 7.65 0.52 11.69
N LYS A 368 6.64 0.03 12.43
CA LYS A 368 5.23 0.20 12.06
C LYS A 368 4.82 1.68 11.98
N GLU A 369 5.21 2.47 12.97
CA GLU A 369 4.92 3.90 13.01
C GLU A 369 5.67 4.70 11.93
N ASN A 370 6.81 4.17 11.43
CA ASN A 370 7.71 4.83 10.50
C ASN A 370 8.07 3.93 9.31
N ILE A 371 7.09 3.19 8.78
CA ILE A 371 7.32 2.12 7.79
C ILE A 371 7.99 2.64 6.51
N ILE A 372 7.54 3.78 5.99
CA ILE A 372 8.08 4.40 4.76
C ILE A 372 9.51 4.87 5.00
N GLU A 373 9.75 5.66 6.05
CA GLU A 373 11.07 6.21 6.32
C GLU A 373 12.08 5.10 6.63
N THR A 374 11.67 4.04 7.35
CA THR A 374 12.53 2.90 7.63
C THR A 374 12.95 2.17 6.34
N ALA A 375 12.00 1.91 5.44
CA ALA A 375 12.29 1.28 4.15
C ALA A 375 13.19 2.17 3.27
N LYS A 376 12.91 3.45 3.20
CA LYS A 376 13.64 4.45 2.42
C LYS A 376 15.08 4.68 2.92
N GLU A 377 15.26 4.82 4.23
CA GLU A 377 16.58 4.95 4.84
C GLU A 377 17.46 3.74 4.56
N TYR A 378 16.92 2.54 4.73
CA TYR A 378 17.65 1.30 4.47
C TYR A 378 18.00 1.16 2.98
N ALA A 379 17.02 1.38 2.09
CA ALA A 379 17.23 1.31 0.64
C ALA A 379 18.35 2.25 0.19
N LYS A 380 18.34 3.50 0.66
CA LYS A 380 19.36 4.50 0.33
C LYS A 380 20.73 4.12 0.91
N LYS A 381 20.78 3.68 2.19
CA LYS A 381 22.04 3.38 2.88
C LYS A 381 22.82 2.24 2.23
N TYR A 382 22.10 1.18 1.84
CA TYR A 382 22.72 -0.05 1.31
C TYR A 382 22.55 -0.20 -0.21
N ASN A 383 22.05 0.82 -0.89
CA ASN A 383 21.81 0.83 -2.34
C ASN A 383 21.03 -0.42 -2.83
N THR A 384 20.00 -0.81 -2.10
CA THR A 384 19.17 -2.00 -2.34
C THR A 384 17.69 -1.64 -2.40
N VAL A 385 16.89 -2.37 -3.17
CA VAL A 385 15.43 -2.25 -3.13
C VAL A 385 14.90 -2.96 -1.89
N VAL A 386 14.03 -2.32 -1.13
CA VAL A 386 13.41 -2.89 0.07
C VAL A 386 11.94 -3.17 -0.19
N VAL A 387 11.51 -4.42 -0.09
CA VAL A 387 10.10 -4.81 -0.03
C VAL A 387 9.74 -5.09 1.42
N LEU A 388 9.37 -4.06 2.18
CA LEU A 388 8.99 -4.20 3.58
C LEU A 388 7.56 -4.72 3.69
N LYS A 389 7.47 -6.01 4.04
CA LYS A 389 6.20 -6.76 4.09
C LYS A 389 5.41 -6.40 5.34
N ASP A 390 4.20 -5.89 5.13
CA ASP A 390 3.14 -5.74 6.13
C ASP A 390 1.80 -5.94 5.41
N THR A 391 0.68 -5.65 6.05
CA THR A 391 -0.66 -5.73 5.45
C THR A 391 -0.72 -4.99 4.11
N HIS A 392 -0.21 -3.75 4.06
CA HIS A 392 0.16 -3.09 2.83
C HIS A 392 1.69 -2.98 2.78
N SER A 393 2.29 -3.63 1.81
CA SER A 393 3.74 -3.64 1.69
C SER A 393 4.27 -2.33 1.13
N VAL A 394 5.39 -1.86 1.67
CA VAL A 394 6.09 -0.66 1.18
C VAL A 394 7.33 -1.07 0.40
N ILE A 395 7.40 -0.70 -0.87
CA ILE A 395 8.54 -0.96 -1.74
C ILE A 395 9.32 0.33 -1.94
N ALA A 396 10.57 0.36 -1.45
CA ALA A 396 11.44 1.54 -1.51
C ALA A 396 12.63 1.30 -2.41
N SER A 397 12.91 2.26 -3.31
CA SER A 397 14.11 2.26 -4.13
C SER A 397 15.23 3.11 -3.52
N PRO A 398 16.51 2.85 -3.86
CA PRO A 398 17.63 3.71 -3.47
C PRO A 398 17.47 5.17 -3.91
N ASN A 399 16.78 5.40 -5.03
CA ASN A 399 16.55 6.72 -5.62
C ASN A 399 15.36 7.47 -5.00
N GLY A 400 14.75 6.91 -3.95
CA GLY A 400 13.68 7.53 -3.18
C GLY A 400 12.28 7.36 -3.75
N TYR A 401 12.09 6.52 -4.79
CA TYR A 401 10.76 6.11 -5.23
C TYR A 401 10.15 5.12 -4.24
N ILE A 402 8.87 5.30 -3.94
CA ILE A 402 8.10 4.48 -3.01
C ILE A 402 6.85 3.97 -3.71
N CYS A 403 6.65 2.66 -3.73
CA CYS A 403 5.39 2.04 -4.12
C CYS A 403 4.70 1.46 -2.87
N ILE A 404 3.43 1.77 -2.68
CA ILE A 404 2.61 1.14 -1.64
C ILE A 404 1.71 0.10 -2.32
N ASN A 405 1.94 -1.16 -2.02
CA ASN A 405 1.10 -2.25 -2.52
C ASN A 405 -0.11 -2.43 -1.62
N THR A 406 -1.29 -2.23 -2.20
CA THR A 406 -2.58 -2.35 -1.51
C THR A 406 -3.32 -3.66 -1.85
N THR A 407 -2.72 -4.51 -2.69
CA THR A 407 -3.29 -5.82 -3.03
C THR A 407 -2.92 -6.87 -1.99
N GLY A 408 -3.76 -7.86 -1.87
CA GLY A 408 -3.59 -8.97 -0.92
C GLY A 408 -4.76 -9.11 0.04
N THR A 409 -4.72 -10.18 0.80
CA THR A 409 -5.78 -10.53 1.75
C THR A 409 -5.19 -11.19 2.99
N SER A 410 -5.91 -11.13 4.11
CA SER A 410 -5.52 -11.83 5.34
C SER A 410 -5.45 -13.35 5.19
N ALA A 411 -6.05 -13.94 4.15
CA ALA A 411 -5.92 -15.36 3.83
C ALA A 411 -4.47 -15.76 3.50
N MET A 412 -3.64 -14.78 3.06
CA MET A 412 -2.21 -14.97 2.77
C MET A 412 -1.33 -15.02 4.03
N SER A 413 -1.87 -14.82 5.23
CA SER A 413 -1.12 -14.88 6.49
C SER A 413 -0.78 -16.32 6.88
N LYS A 414 -0.01 -17.01 6.03
CA LYS A 414 0.44 -18.40 6.18
C LYS A 414 1.89 -18.56 5.71
N GLY A 415 2.56 -19.59 6.21
CA GLY A 415 3.89 -19.96 5.73
C GLY A 415 3.92 -20.21 4.22
N GLY A 416 4.95 -19.76 3.54
CA GLY A 416 5.14 -19.91 2.09
C GLY A 416 4.65 -18.76 1.22
N SER A 417 3.80 -17.85 1.73
CA SER A 417 3.34 -16.68 0.94
C SER A 417 4.49 -15.73 0.57
N GLY A 418 5.49 -15.60 1.44
CA GLY A 418 6.74 -14.87 1.15
C GLY A 418 7.59 -15.56 0.08
N ASP A 419 7.66 -16.90 0.12
CA ASP A 419 8.37 -17.67 -0.89
C ASP A 419 7.74 -17.51 -2.28
N SER A 420 6.38 -17.45 -2.35
CA SER A 420 5.67 -17.14 -3.60
C SER A 420 6.06 -15.75 -4.12
N LEU A 421 6.05 -14.73 -3.26
CA LEU A 421 6.47 -13.38 -3.63
C LEU A 421 7.89 -13.32 -4.17
N THR A 422 8.84 -13.97 -3.47
CA THR A 422 10.25 -14.06 -3.89
C THR A 422 10.38 -14.76 -5.23
N GLY A 423 9.59 -15.82 -5.47
CA GLY A 423 9.53 -16.51 -6.76
C GLY A 423 9.03 -15.60 -7.89
N VAL A 424 7.96 -14.84 -7.66
CA VAL A 424 7.40 -13.90 -8.65
C VAL A 424 8.41 -12.79 -8.99
N ILE A 425 8.96 -12.09 -7.97
CA ILE A 425 9.94 -11.02 -8.17
C ILE A 425 11.15 -11.54 -8.98
N THR A 426 11.70 -12.67 -8.57
CA THR A 426 12.87 -13.28 -9.25
C THR A 426 12.54 -13.66 -10.68
N GLY A 427 11.35 -14.24 -10.92
CA GLY A 427 10.90 -14.60 -12.27
C GLY A 427 10.71 -13.39 -13.19
N LEU A 428 10.28 -12.23 -12.67
CA LEU A 428 10.16 -10.99 -13.42
C LEU A 428 11.54 -10.39 -13.76
N ILE A 429 12.47 -10.38 -12.81
CA ILE A 429 13.84 -9.89 -13.05
C ILE A 429 14.54 -10.78 -14.09
N ALA A 430 14.36 -12.10 -14.03
CA ALA A 430 14.90 -13.02 -15.04
C ALA A 430 14.44 -12.64 -16.45
N GLN A 431 13.22 -12.20 -16.62
CA GLN A 431 12.61 -11.75 -17.89
C GLN A 431 13.06 -10.34 -18.33
N GLY A 432 13.95 -9.68 -17.59
CA GLY A 432 14.51 -8.38 -17.94
C GLY A 432 13.78 -7.18 -17.35
N VAL A 433 12.82 -7.37 -16.46
CA VAL A 433 12.23 -6.27 -15.68
C VAL A 433 13.29 -5.76 -14.71
N ASN A 434 13.46 -4.43 -14.60
CA ASN A 434 14.40 -3.87 -13.62
C ASN A 434 13.98 -4.23 -12.18
N VAL A 435 14.94 -4.23 -11.27
CA VAL A 435 14.75 -4.76 -9.90
C VAL A 435 13.61 -4.06 -9.17
N TYR A 436 13.52 -2.71 -9.25
CA TYR A 436 12.49 -1.96 -8.55
C TYR A 436 11.09 -2.23 -9.11
N ASP A 437 10.93 -2.16 -10.43
CA ASP A 437 9.64 -2.43 -11.07
C ASP A 437 9.21 -3.88 -10.86
N ALA A 438 10.15 -4.83 -10.87
CA ALA A 438 9.88 -6.24 -10.57
C ALA A 438 9.40 -6.45 -9.12
N CYS A 439 9.95 -5.70 -8.16
CA CYS A 439 9.49 -5.73 -6.77
C CYS A 439 8.06 -5.15 -6.64
N CYS A 440 7.77 -4.02 -7.29
CA CYS A 440 6.45 -3.41 -7.28
C CYS A 440 5.41 -4.31 -7.97
N LEU A 441 5.70 -4.76 -9.19
CA LEU A 441 4.84 -5.62 -9.97
C LEU A 441 4.65 -6.99 -9.31
N GLY A 442 5.73 -7.56 -8.75
CA GLY A 442 5.69 -8.84 -8.05
C GLY A 442 4.82 -8.80 -6.80
N ALA A 443 4.90 -7.73 -6.01
CA ALA A 443 4.03 -7.54 -4.86
C ALA A 443 2.55 -7.41 -5.29
N TYR A 444 2.27 -6.67 -6.35
CA TYR A 444 0.93 -6.53 -6.92
C TYR A 444 0.37 -7.88 -7.39
N ILE A 445 1.14 -8.62 -8.23
CA ILE A 445 0.70 -9.90 -8.80
C ILE A 445 0.47 -10.92 -7.68
N ASN A 446 1.40 -11.03 -6.74
CA ASN A 446 1.30 -11.99 -5.63
C ASN A 446 0.08 -11.67 -4.75
N GLY A 447 -0.17 -10.40 -4.46
CA GLY A 447 -1.34 -9.96 -3.70
C GLY A 447 -2.65 -10.27 -4.43
N LYS A 448 -2.76 -9.92 -5.72
CA LYS A 448 -3.93 -10.24 -6.55
C LYS A 448 -4.17 -11.75 -6.67
N ALA A 449 -3.11 -12.52 -6.82
CA ALA A 449 -3.21 -13.99 -6.84
C ALA A 449 -3.79 -14.52 -5.52
N GLY A 450 -3.40 -13.93 -4.38
CA GLY A 450 -3.99 -14.24 -3.08
C GLY A 450 -5.47 -13.92 -2.99
N GLU A 451 -5.91 -12.77 -3.50
CA GLU A 451 -7.33 -12.38 -3.56
C GLU A 451 -8.16 -13.36 -4.43
N ILE A 452 -7.60 -13.79 -5.57
CA ILE A 452 -8.24 -14.79 -6.44
C ILE A 452 -8.30 -16.16 -5.75
N ALA A 453 -7.22 -16.57 -5.11
CA ALA A 453 -7.17 -17.82 -4.37
C ALA A 453 -8.22 -17.86 -3.23
N GLU A 454 -8.37 -16.75 -2.48
CA GLU A 454 -9.41 -16.62 -1.45
C GLU A 454 -10.81 -16.79 -2.03
N LYS A 455 -11.11 -16.16 -3.18
CA LYS A 455 -12.41 -16.30 -3.86
C LYS A 455 -12.69 -17.73 -4.34
N LYS A 456 -11.64 -18.45 -4.77
CA LYS A 456 -11.75 -19.84 -5.24
C LYS A 456 -11.89 -20.86 -4.10
N THR A 457 -11.37 -20.53 -2.94
CA THR A 457 -11.34 -21.40 -1.79
C THR A 457 -12.13 -20.79 -0.62
N SER A 458 -11.45 -20.20 0.34
CA SER A 458 -12.03 -19.39 1.41
C SER A 458 -10.90 -18.62 2.13
N LYS A 459 -11.29 -17.62 2.92
CA LYS A 459 -10.36 -16.86 3.76
C LYS A 459 -9.49 -17.73 4.69
N TYR A 460 -9.98 -18.93 5.04
CA TYR A 460 -9.31 -19.84 5.99
C TYR A 460 -8.44 -20.90 5.33
N SER A 461 -8.66 -21.23 4.05
CA SER A 461 -8.10 -22.42 3.41
C SER A 461 -7.04 -22.16 2.35
N VAL A 462 -6.75 -20.89 1.99
CA VAL A 462 -5.70 -20.54 1.04
C VAL A 462 -4.35 -21.11 1.49
N LEU A 463 -3.66 -21.80 0.60
CA LEU A 463 -2.28 -22.22 0.75
C LEU A 463 -1.35 -21.41 -0.16
N ALA A 464 -0.06 -21.41 0.12
CA ALA A 464 0.91 -20.69 -0.71
C ALA A 464 0.95 -21.18 -2.17
N LEU A 465 0.75 -22.46 -2.40
CA LEU A 465 0.63 -23.03 -3.75
C LEU A 465 -0.65 -22.59 -4.47
N ASP A 466 -1.74 -22.32 -3.75
CA ASP A 466 -2.95 -21.74 -4.36
C ASP A 466 -2.67 -20.34 -4.89
N ILE A 467 -1.90 -19.54 -4.13
CA ILE A 467 -1.44 -18.22 -4.57
C ILE A 467 -0.61 -18.38 -5.85
N SER A 468 0.42 -19.24 -5.84
CA SER A 468 1.27 -19.51 -7.00
C SER A 468 0.46 -19.95 -8.22
N ASN A 469 -0.54 -20.81 -8.03
CA ASN A 469 -1.39 -21.32 -9.11
C ASN A 469 -2.33 -20.25 -9.69
N CYS A 470 -2.74 -19.26 -8.89
CA CYS A 470 -3.59 -18.15 -9.33
C CYS A 470 -2.81 -17.00 -10.03
N ILE A 471 -1.48 -17.04 -10.08
CA ILE A 471 -0.68 -16.03 -10.80
C ILE A 471 -1.11 -15.94 -12.28
N GLY A 472 -1.36 -17.07 -12.93
CA GLY A 472 -1.82 -17.12 -14.32
C GLY A 472 -3.16 -16.42 -14.54
N ASP A 473 -4.06 -16.45 -13.56
CA ASP A 473 -5.34 -15.75 -13.65
C ASP A 473 -5.15 -14.23 -13.58
N VAL A 474 -4.26 -13.75 -12.70
CA VAL A 474 -3.90 -12.31 -12.63
C VAL A 474 -3.33 -11.84 -13.96
N LEU A 475 -2.40 -12.61 -14.55
CA LEU A 475 -1.78 -12.25 -15.83
C LEU A 475 -2.81 -12.21 -16.97
N ARG A 476 -3.80 -13.11 -16.96
CA ARG A 476 -4.90 -13.09 -17.92
C ARG A 476 -5.76 -11.84 -17.74
N GLU A 477 -6.20 -11.51 -16.52
CA GLU A 477 -6.98 -10.31 -16.22
C GLU A 477 -6.25 -9.03 -16.66
N LEU A 478 -4.93 -8.94 -16.43
CA LEU A 478 -4.12 -7.80 -16.89
C LEU A 478 -4.07 -7.71 -18.41
N SER A 479 -3.98 -8.84 -19.13
CA SER A 479 -3.89 -8.87 -20.61
C SER A 479 -5.23 -8.65 -21.31
N GLU A 480 -6.36 -8.98 -20.68
CA GLU A 480 -7.70 -8.76 -21.24
C GLU A 480 -8.16 -7.28 -21.17
N ASN A 481 -7.46 -6.46 -20.39
CA ASN A 481 -7.69 -5.01 -20.28
C ASN A 481 -6.86 -4.19 -21.29
N LEU A 482 -6.23 -4.85 -22.27
CA LEU A 482 -5.56 -4.26 -23.45
C LEU A 482 -6.54 -4.16 -24.62
#